data_ed0c39325310009db223578a344d257d
#
_entry.id   ed0c39325310009db223578a344d257d
#
_cell.length_a   1.000
_cell.length_b   1.000
_cell.length_c   1.000
_cell.angle_alpha   90.00
_cell.angle_beta   90.00
_cell.angle_gamma   90.00
#
_symmetry.space_group_name_H-M   'P 1'
#
loop_
_entity.id
_entity.type
_entity.pdbx_description
1 polymer ?
#
loop_
_entity_poly.entity_id
_entity_poly.type
_entity_poly.pdbx_seq_one_letter_code
_entity_poly.pdbx_strand_id
1 'polypeptide(L)'
;MPDVYQNSLTVWCRQGKEDEPVKKLSENAEKIMAERFGKDTIIALATVENEVPSVRYVNAYYEDGAFYIITYALSNKMKHIENNPAVAIAGEWFTAHGKGINLGYFGKEENCRIAGKLKNVFSEWIDNGHNDFEDENTVILCVELTDGLLLSHGMRYEF
;
A
#
# COMPACT_ATOMS: atom_id res chain seq x y z
N MET A 1 26.85 -4.48 -9.15
CA MET A 1 26.39 -3.16 -8.69
C MET A 1 25.18 -3.38 -7.82
N PRO A 2 25.31 -3.29 -6.52
CA PRO A 2 24.18 -3.53 -5.64
C PRO A 2 23.34 -2.26 -5.48
N ASP A 3 22.06 -2.42 -5.73
CA ASP A 3 20.91 -1.87 -5.00
C ASP A 3 20.86 -0.40 -4.57
N VAL A 4 21.22 0.52 -5.47
CA VAL A 4 20.90 1.95 -5.27
C VAL A 4 19.41 2.23 -5.48
N TYR A 5 18.69 1.34 -6.20
CA TYR A 5 17.28 1.52 -6.53
C TYR A 5 16.29 1.04 -5.45
N GLN A 6 16.68 0.06 -4.63
CA GLN A 6 15.81 -0.41 -3.53
C GLN A 6 15.64 0.63 -2.41
N ASN A 7 16.66 1.43 -2.17
CA ASN A 7 16.60 2.48 -1.16
C ASN A 7 15.80 3.72 -1.57
N SER A 8 15.62 3.97 -2.87
CA SER A 8 14.98 5.20 -3.32
C SER A 8 13.46 5.21 -3.14
N LEU A 9 12.77 4.07 -3.31
CA LEU A 9 11.33 4.00 -3.15
C LEU A 9 10.88 4.03 -1.69
N THR A 10 11.63 3.40 -0.81
CA THR A 10 11.43 3.51 0.63
C THR A 10 11.64 4.95 1.11
N VAL A 11 12.52 5.69 0.44
CA VAL A 11 12.79 7.11 0.72
C VAL A 11 11.66 8.01 0.21
N TRP A 12 11.02 7.69 -0.92
CA TRP A 12 9.92 8.49 -1.47
C TRP A 12 8.65 8.42 -0.63
N CYS A 13 8.33 7.25 -0.10
CA CYS A 13 7.24 7.11 0.87
C CYS A 13 7.53 7.80 2.22
N ARG A 14 8.80 8.12 2.51
CA ARG A 14 9.23 8.69 3.80
C ARG A 14 9.44 10.22 3.81
N GLN A 15 9.30 10.92 2.69
CA GLN A 15 9.51 12.38 2.63
C GLN A 15 8.32 13.19 3.16
N GLY A 16 7.84 12.87 4.34
CA GLY A 16 6.82 13.65 5.03
C GLY A 16 7.05 13.67 6.53
N LYS A 17 7.85 14.63 7.00
CA LYS A 17 8.17 14.93 8.41
C LYS A 17 8.97 13.87 9.18
N GLU A 18 10.01 14.33 9.85
CA GLU A 18 10.74 13.64 10.92
C GLU A 18 9.77 13.33 12.08
N ASP A 19 9.03 12.23 11.95
CA ASP A 19 8.19 11.70 13.01
C ASP A 19 8.69 10.31 13.38
N GLU A 20 8.72 10.03 14.66
CA GLU A 20 9.12 8.85 15.41
C GLU A 20 9.51 7.59 14.61
N PRO A 21 10.55 6.87 15.01
CA PRO A 21 10.97 5.66 14.30
C PRO A 21 9.80 4.68 14.24
N VAL A 22 9.29 4.46 13.03
CA VAL A 22 8.32 3.39 12.75
C VAL A 22 8.90 2.11 13.34
N LYS A 23 8.19 1.47 14.25
CA LYS A 23 8.56 0.15 14.76
C LYS A 23 8.65 -0.78 13.56
N LYS A 24 9.86 -1.18 13.19
CA LYS A 24 10.06 -2.16 12.13
C LYS A 24 9.40 -3.48 12.51
N LEU A 25 8.71 -4.08 11.57
CA LEU A 25 8.34 -5.49 11.64
C LEU A 25 9.58 -6.33 11.96
N SER A 26 9.43 -7.31 12.87
CA SER A 26 10.47 -8.30 13.09
C SER A 26 10.71 -9.11 11.80
N GLU A 27 11.88 -9.75 11.66
CA GLU A 27 12.17 -10.59 10.50
C GLU A 27 11.10 -11.68 10.27
N ASN A 28 10.62 -12.29 11.35
CA ASN A 28 9.57 -13.31 11.27
C ASN A 28 8.24 -12.72 10.80
N ALA A 29 7.84 -11.57 11.32
CA ALA A 29 6.63 -10.88 10.89
C ALA A 29 6.73 -10.45 9.42
N GLU A 30 7.87 -9.93 9.00
CA GLU A 30 8.11 -9.55 7.60
C GLU A 30 7.98 -10.74 6.65
N LYS A 31 8.54 -11.90 7.01
CA LYS A 31 8.37 -13.14 6.24
C LYS A 31 6.90 -13.52 6.08
N ILE A 32 6.15 -13.50 7.18
CA ILE A 32 4.72 -13.84 7.18
C ILE A 32 3.93 -12.85 6.31
N MET A 33 4.23 -11.57 6.41
CA MET A 33 3.60 -10.52 5.59
C MET A 33 3.89 -10.75 4.10
N ALA A 34 5.15 -11.01 3.75
CA ALA A 34 5.54 -11.28 2.36
C ALA A 34 4.88 -12.54 1.79
N GLU A 35 4.81 -13.62 2.56
CA GLU A 35 4.14 -14.86 2.15
C GLU A 35 2.62 -14.66 1.99
N ARG A 36 1.99 -13.93 2.90
CA ARG A 36 0.54 -13.77 2.95
C ARG A 36 0.03 -12.72 1.97
N PHE A 37 0.73 -11.60 1.85
CA PHE A 37 0.30 -10.41 1.11
C PHE A 37 1.23 -9.97 -0.02
N GLY A 38 2.37 -10.60 -0.20
CA GLY A 38 3.31 -10.34 -1.31
C GLY A 38 2.85 -10.93 -2.65
N LYS A 39 1.55 -10.92 -2.88
CA LYS A 39 0.85 -11.42 -4.07
C LYS A 39 -0.45 -10.65 -4.24
N ASP A 40 -1.22 -10.94 -5.28
CA ASP A 40 -2.56 -10.38 -5.43
C ASP A 40 -3.45 -10.81 -4.26
N THR A 41 -3.81 -9.84 -3.43
CA THR A 41 -4.66 -10.05 -2.26
C THR A 41 -5.72 -8.95 -2.16
N ILE A 42 -6.83 -9.29 -1.54
CA ILE A 42 -7.88 -8.32 -1.22
C ILE A 42 -7.76 -7.94 0.25
N ILE A 43 -7.69 -6.65 0.50
CA ILE A 43 -7.70 -6.08 1.85
C ILE A 43 -8.86 -5.10 2.01
N ALA A 44 -9.31 -4.89 3.24
CA ALA A 44 -10.19 -3.79 3.58
C ALA A 44 -9.34 -2.54 3.85
N LEU A 45 -9.70 -1.43 3.21
CA LEU A 45 -9.06 -0.13 3.38
C LEU A 45 -10.08 0.86 3.91
N ALA A 46 -9.83 1.40 5.10
CA ALA A 46 -10.63 2.46 5.69
C ALA A 46 -9.95 3.81 5.54
N THR A 47 -10.74 4.81 5.16
CA THR A 47 -10.35 6.23 5.05
C THR A 47 -11.33 7.08 5.85
N VAL A 48 -10.96 8.30 6.18
CA VAL A 48 -11.78 9.20 6.99
C VAL A 48 -11.99 10.53 6.29
N GLU A 49 -13.24 10.98 6.25
CA GLU A 49 -13.60 12.34 5.84
C GLU A 49 -14.59 12.93 6.84
N ASN A 50 -14.29 14.14 7.36
CA ASN A 50 -15.13 14.83 8.35
C ASN A 50 -15.51 13.93 9.55
N GLU A 51 -14.52 13.20 10.10
CA GLU A 51 -14.69 12.26 11.22
C GLU A 51 -15.56 11.02 10.90
N VAL A 52 -15.98 10.87 9.65
CA VAL A 52 -16.76 9.70 9.19
C VAL A 52 -15.84 8.69 8.51
N PRO A 53 -15.66 7.50 9.08
CA PRO A 53 -14.89 6.44 8.45
C PRO A 53 -15.68 5.79 7.31
N SER A 54 -14.98 5.47 6.24
CA SER A 54 -15.52 4.70 5.10
C SER A 54 -14.59 3.54 4.79
N VAL A 55 -15.13 2.36 4.55
CA VAL A 55 -14.36 1.14 4.27
C VAL A 55 -14.77 0.53 2.94
N ARG A 56 -13.79 -0.02 2.21
CA ARG A 56 -14.01 -0.77 0.97
C ARG A 56 -12.93 -1.84 0.82
N TYR A 57 -13.23 -2.84 0.00
CA TYR A 57 -12.22 -3.81 -0.41
C TYR A 57 -11.41 -3.27 -1.59
N VAL A 58 -10.13 -3.55 -1.60
CA VAL A 58 -9.20 -3.20 -2.69
C VAL A 58 -8.23 -4.36 -2.94
N ASN A 59 -7.82 -4.54 -4.21
CA ASN A 59 -6.69 -5.40 -4.53
C ASN A 59 -5.41 -4.69 -4.12
N ALA A 60 -4.54 -5.40 -3.43
CA ALA A 60 -3.31 -4.85 -2.89
C ALA A 60 -2.15 -5.83 -2.97
N TYR A 61 -0.95 -5.28 -3.03
CA TYR A 61 0.32 -6.00 -3.00
C TYR A 61 1.19 -5.43 -1.89
N TYR A 62 1.69 -6.29 -1.03
CA TYR A 62 2.60 -5.92 0.06
C TYR A 62 4.06 -6.07 -0.33
N GLU A 63 4.87 -5.07 -0.04
CA GLU A 63 6.33 -5.10 -0.14
C GLU A 63 6.93 -4.15 0.91
N ASP A 64 7.86 -4.66 1.70
CA ASP A 64 8.72 -3.85 2.62
C ASP A 64 7.97 -2.82 3.49
N GLY A 65 6.94 -3.25 4.18
CA GLY A 65 6.21 -2.40 5.13
C GLY A 65 5.13 -1.50 4.50
N ALA A 66 4.82 -1.70 3.23
CA ALA A 66 3.78 -0.93 2.54
C ALA A 66 2.89 -1.81 1.66
N PHE A 67 1.64 -1.38 1.50
CA PHE A 67 0.74 -1.93 0.49
C PHE A 67 0.62 -0.99 -0.70
N TYR A 68 0.58 -1.55 -1.90
CA TYR A 68 0.45 -0.84 -3.16
C TYR A 68 -0.85 -1.22 -3.85
N ILE A 69 -1.59 -0.22 -4.29
CA ILE A 69 -2.94 -0.34 -4.84
C ILE A 69 -3.03 0.48 -6.11
N ILE A 70 -3.59 -0.09 -7.19
CA ILE A 70 -3.93 0.68 -8.38
C ILE A 70 -5.32 1.26 -8.17
N THR A 71 -5.47 2.56 -8.34
CA THR A 71 -6.75 3.24 -8.11
C THR A 71 -6.90 4.48 -9.00
N TYR A 72 -8.09 5.08 -8.95
CA TYR A 72 -8.41 6.29 -9.70
C TYR A 72 -8.25 7.53 -8.80
N ALA A 73 -7.49 8.52 -9.26
CA ALA A 73 -7.12 9.70 -8.49
C ALA A 73 -8.34 10.52 -8.01
N LEU A 74 -9.43 10.50 -8.76
CA LEU A 74 -10.65 11.25 -8.44
C LEU A 74 -11.68 10.42 -7.65
N SER A 75 -11.32 9.21 -7.20
CA SER A 75 -12.18 8.39 -6.35
C SER A 75 -12.33 8.99 -4.94
N ASN A 76 -13.42 8.63 -4.26
CA ASN A 76 -13.68 9.15 -2.90
C ASN A 76 -12.55 8.82 -1.93
N LYS A 77 -12.00 7.61 -1.96
CA LYS A 77 -10.89 7.24 -1.09
C LYS A 77 -9.66 8.13 -1.28
N MET A 78 -9.35 8.50 -2.52
CA MET A 78 -8.21 9.38 -2.82
C MET A 78 -8.48 10.82 -2.37
N LYS A 79 -9.70 11.32 -2.48
CA LYS A 79 -10.11 12.63 -1.94
C LYS A 79 -10.02 12.66 -0.42
N HIS A 80 -10.45 11.58 0.26
CA HIS A 80 -10.30 11.44 1.70
C HIS A 80 -8.84 11.49 2.13
N ILE A 81 -7.97 10.70 1.45
CA ILE A 81 -6.55 10.61 1.75
C ILE A 81 -5.83 11.94 1.51
N GLU A 82 -6.21 12.69 0.48
CA GLU A 82 -5.64 14.02 0.21
C GLU A 82 -5.84 14.97 1.41
N ASN A 83 -7.01 14.94 2.03
CA ASN A 83 -7.35 15.77 3.19
C ASN A 83 -6.89 15.18 4.51
N ASN A 84 -6.91 13.86 4.64
CA ASN A 84 -6.48 13.13 5.83
C ASN A 84 -5.79 11.82 5.41
N PRO A 85 -4.44 11.77 5.46
CA PRO A 85 -3.70 10.59 5.02
C PRO A 85 -3.79 9.39 5.96
N ALA A 86 -4.36 9.54 7.16
CA ALA A 86 -4.53 8.44 8.10
C ALA A 86 -5.51 7.40 7.53
N VAL A 87 -5.08 6.15 7.48
CA VAL A 87 -5.87 5.02 7.00
C VAL A 87 -5.76 3.83 7.95
N ALA A 88 -6.71 2.92 7.84
CA ALA A 88 -6.64 1.63 8.50
C ALA A 88 -6.82 0.49 7.48
N ILE A 89 -6.17 -0.63 7.75
CA ILE A 89 -6.19 -1.81 6.89
C ILE A 89 -6.59 -3.03 7.71
N ALA A 90 -7.38 -3.91 7.11
CA ALA A 90 -7.61 -5.25 7.62
C ALA A 90 -7.44 -6.28 6.49
N GLY A 91 -6.75 -7.34 6.79
CA GLY A 91 -6.56 -8.49 5.93
C GLY A 91 -6.70 -9.79 6.73
N GLU A 92 -6.29 -10.91 6.14
CA GLU A 92 -6.34 -12.21 6.81
C GLU A 92 -5.44 -12.22 8.06
N TRP A 93 -6.05 -12.33 9.24
CA TRP A 93 -5.36 -12.33 10.53
C TRP A 93 -4.39 -11.14 10.72
N PHE A 94 -4.78 -9.99 10.16
CA PHE A 94 -3.96 -8.79 10.15
C PHE A 94 -4.82 -7.52 10.21
N THR A 95 -4.42 -6.59 11.07
CA THR A 95 -4.95 -5.23 11.12
C THR A 95 -3.81 -4.24 11.31
N ALA A 96 -3.91 -3.07 10.70
CA ALA A 96 -2.90 -2.04 10.84
C ALA A 96 -3.48 -0.64 10.61
N HIS A 97 -2.77 0.34 11.13
CA HIS A 97 -2.88 1.71 10.69
C HIS A 97 -1.77 2.04 9.71
N GLY A 98 -1.99 3.03 8.90
CA GLY A 98 -1.02 3.47 7.92
C GLY A 98 -1.25 4.90 7.46
N LYS A 99 -0.37 5.31 6.56
CA LYS A 99 -0.43 6.59 5.88
C LYS A 99 -0.62 6.36 4.39
N GLY A 100 -1.70 6.89 3.83
CA GLY A 100 -1.96 6.85 2.39
C GLY A 100 -1.15 7.92 1.66
N ILE A 101 -0.43 7.51 0.61
CA ILE A 101 0.42 8.38 -0.20
C ILE A 101 0.08 8.15 -1.66
N ASN A 102 -0.33 9.20 -2.35
CA ASN A 102 -0.55 9.16 -3.79
C ASN A 102 0.81 9.26 -4.50
N LEU A 103 1.26 8.17 -5.11
CA LEU A 103 2.50 8.15 -5.89
C LEU A 103 2.35 8.76 -7.29
N GLY A 104 1.14 9.16 -7.66
CA GLY A 104 0.85 9.75 -8.96
C GLY A 104 0.62 8.72 -10.05
N TYR A 105 0.66 9.20 -11.29
CA TYR A 105 0.34 8.42 -12.48
C TYR A 105 1.08 7.08 -12.55
N PHE A 106 0.36 6.02 -12.85
CA PHE A 106 0.89 4.66 -12.96
C PHE A 106 2.03 4.55 -13.97
N GLY A 107 1.92 5.23 -15.11
CA GLY A 107 2.91 5.21 -16.19
C GLY A 107 4.07 6.18 -16.05
N LYS A 108 4.14 6.93 -14.99
CA LYS A 108 5.23 7.88 -14.77
C LYS A 108 6.56 7.17 -14.49
N GLU A 109 7.68 7.75 -14.95
CA GLU A 109 9.01 7.12 -14.89
C GLU A 109 9.41 6.70 -13.47
N GLU A 110 9.15 7.52 -12.47
CA GLU A 110 9.48 7.25 -11.07
C GLU A 110 8.71 6.05 -10.51
N ASN A 111 7.58 5.70 -11.11
CA ASN A 111 6.78 4.56 -10.71
C ASN A 111 7.12 3.27 -11.49
N CYS A 112 8.05 3.32 -12.44
CA CYS A 112 8.37 2.23 -13.36
C CYS A 112 8.61 0.88 -12.64
N ARG A 113 9.36 0.87 -11.55
CA ARG A 113 9.65 -0.35 -10.79
C ARG A 113 8.37 -0.96 -10.16
N ILE A 114 7.65 -0.15 -9.40
CA ILE A 114 6.44 -0.67 -8.72
C ILE A 114 5.32 -0.95 -9.72
N ALA A 115 5.16 -0.15 -10.76
CA ALA A 115 4.20 -0.41 -11.81
C ALA A 115 4.47 -1.75 -12.52
N GLY A 116 5.73 -2.06 -12.80
CA GLY A 116 6.15 -3.36 -13.34
C GLY A 116 5.82 -4.52 -12.41
N LYS A 117 6.05 -4.36 -11.11
CA LYS A 117 5.64 -5.34 -10.08
C LYS A 117 4.13 -5.56 -10.08
N LEU A 118 3.35 -4.49 -10.06
CA LEU A 118 1.89 -4.56 -10.02
C LEU A 118 1.31 -5.20 -11.29
N LYS A 119 1.87 -4.92 -12.47
CA LYS A 119 1.50 -5.59 -13.72
C LYS A 119 1.68 -7.11 -13.61
N ASN A 120 2.76 -7.55 -13.01
CA ASN A 120 3.06 -8.97 -12.85
C ASN A 120 2.15 -9.61 -11.77
N VAL A 121 2.02 -8.97 -10.62
CA VAL A 121 1.23 -9.48 -9.49
C VAL A 121 -0.25 -9.58 -9.84
N PHE A 122 -0.78 -8.58 -10.53
CA PHE A 122 -2.20 -8.48 -10.91
C PHE A 122 -2.47 -8.99 -12.34
N SER A 123 -1.59 -9.79 -12.92
CA SER A 123 -1.66 -10.24 -14.30
C SER A 123 -2.96 -10.94 -14.69
N GLU A 124 -3.65 -11.55 -13.75
CA GLU A 124 -4.92 -12.25 -14.01
C GLU A 124 -6.07 -11.30 -14.37
N TRP A 125 -6.02 -10.05 -13.91
CA TRP A 125 -7.14 -9.12 -14.11
C TRP A 125 -6.73 -7.73 -14.61
N ILE A 126 -5.45 -7.37 -14.57
CA ILE A 126 -5.01 -5.98 -14.84
C ILE A 126 -5.41 -5.49 -16.24
N ASP A 127 -5.48 -6.37 -17.21
CA ASP A 127 -5.84 -6.05 -18.60
C ASP A 127 -7.32 -6.33 -18.92
N ASN A 128 -8.19 -6.46 -17.92
CA ASN A 128 -9.60 -6.76 -18.11
C ASN A 128 -10.47 -5.57 -18.56
N GLY A 129 -9.86 -4.40 -18.77
CA GLY A 129 -10.53 -3.18 -19.24
C GLY A 129 -11.10 -2.27 -18.15
N HIS A 130 -10.95 -2.63 -16.88
CA HIS A 130 -11.38 -1.77 -15.76
C HIS A 130 -10.43 -0.60 -15.48
N ASN A 131 -9.16 -0.72 -15.89
CA ASN A 131 -8.16 0.32 -15.74
C ASN A 131 -7.74 0.85 -17.11
N ASP A 132 -7.77 2.16 -17.29
CA ASP A 132 -7.19 2.82 -18.43
C ASP A 132 -5.81 3.38 -18.06
N PHE A 133 -4.75 2.71 -18.52
CA PHE A 133 -3.37 3.10 -18.21
C PHE A 133 -2.85 4.26 -19.04
N GLU A 134 -3.62 4.74 -20.02
CA GLU A 134 -3.35 5.99 -20.74
C GLU A 134 -3.92 7.21 -19.98
N ASP A 135 -4.86 6.99 -19.06
CA ASP A 135 -5.40 8.05 -18.21
C ASP A 135 -4.43 8.37 -17.07
N GLU A 136 -3.96 9.61 -17.02
CA GLU A 136 -3.06 10.11 -15.96
C GLU A 136 -3.68 10.05 -14.55
N ASN A 137 -5.00 9.91 -14.45
CA ASN A 137 -5.72 9.70 -13.18
C ASN A 137 -5.69 8.24 -12.71
N THR A 138 -5.16 7.30 -13.49
CA THR A 138 -4.83 5.96 -13.02
C THR A 138 -3.52 6.04 -12.24
N VAL A 139 -3.63 5.97 -10.92
CA VAL A 139 -2.52 6.23 -9.99
C VAL A 139 -2.20 5.03 -9.12
N ILE A 140 -1.03 5.07 -8.50
CA ILE A 140 -0.64 4.11 -7.47
C ILE A 140 -0.82 4.77 -6.10
N LEU A 141 -1.62 4.12 -5.25
CA LEU A 141 -1.71 4.44 -3.83
C LEU A 141 -0.73 3.55 -3.07
N CYS A 142 0.19 4.17 -2.34
CA CYS A 142 1.04 3.52 -1.35
C CYS A 142 0.43 3.72 0.03
N VAL A 143 0.26 2.64 0.78
CA VAL A 143 -0.13 2.69 2.19
C VAL A 143 1.04 2.22 3.04
N GLU A 144 1.77 3.17 3.60
CA GLU A 144 2.88 2.91 4.51
C GLU A 144 2.35 2.57 5.89
N LEU A 145 2.69 1.38 6.39
CA LEU A 145 2.23 0.91 7.70
C LEU A 145 2.94 1.67 8.84
N THR A 146 2.17 2.08 9.83
CA THR A 146 2.69 2.78 11.02
C THR A 146 2.70 1.90 12.26
N ASP A 147 1.65 1.13 12.47
CA ASP A 147 1.51 0.18 13.56
C ASP A 147 0.53 -0.91 13.16
N GLY A 148 0.57 -2.03 13.83
CA GLY A 148 -0.35 -3.11 13.50
C GLY A 148 -0.22 -4.34 14.37
N LEU A 149 -1.08 -5.30 14.07
CA LEU A 149 -1.16 -6.60 14.68
C LEU A 149 -1.27 -7.69 13.63
N LEU A 150 -0.33 -8.62 13.67
CA LEU A 150 -0.32 -9.81 12.82
C LEU A 150 -0.43 -11.06 13.69
N LEU A 151 -1.35 -11.95 13.35
CA LEU A 151 -1.52 -13.24 14.01
C LEU A 151 -1.12 -14.38 13.06
N SER A 152 -0.31 -15.30 13.53
CA SER A 152 0.10 -16.48 12.76
C SER A 152 0.50 -17.61 13.67
N HIS A 153 -0.05 -18.80 13.46
CA HIS A 153 0.26 -20.02 14.21
C HIS A 153 0.26 -19.84 15.73
N GLY A 154 -0.74 -19.15 16.24
CA GLY A 154 -0.88 -18.85 17.68
C GLY A 154 0.07 -17.79 18.20
N MET A 155 0.90 -17.22 17.36
CA MET A 155 1.81 -16.13 17.71
C MET A 155 1.20 -14.77 17.37
N ARG A 156 1.50 -13.78 18.20
CA ARG A 156 1.07 -12.40 18.07
C ARG A 156 2.28 -11.50 17.80
N TYR A 157 2.26 -10.80 16.70
CA TYR A 157 3.31 -9.86 16.31
C TYR A 157 2.73 -8.44 16.30
N GLU A 158 3.28 -7.56 17.13
CA GLU A 158 2.93 -6.14 17.16
C GLU A 158 4.11 -5.31 16.66
N PHE A 159 3.82 -4.24 15.94
CA PHE A 159 4.81 -3.32 15.41
C PHE A 159 4.30 -1.90 15.40
#